data_963d1a0ec7b56df1ca224117ad9d8726
#
_entry.id   963d1a0ec7b56df1ca224117ad9d8726
#
_cell.length_a   1.000
_cell.length_b   1.000
_cell.length_c   1.000
_cell.angle_alpha   90.00
_cell.angle_beta   90.00
_cell.angle_gamma   90.00
#
_symmetry.space_group_name_H-M   'P 1'
#
loop_
_entity.id
_entity.type
_entity.pdbx_description
1 polymer ?
#
loop_
_entity_poly.entity_id
_entity_poly.type
_entity_poly.pdbx_seq_one_letter_code
_entity_poly.pdbx_strand_id
1 'polypeptide(L)'
;MSVKVAINGFGRIGRLAFRQMFGAEGYEIVAINDLTSPKMLAHLLKYDTAQGNYLAMGHTVESDDEAGTITVDGKTLKIYAEKNAADCPWGELGVDVVLECTGFYCSKALSQAHINAGAKKVVISAPAGNDLKTIVFGTNNETLTSDDTIISAASCTTNCLAPMAKALNDYAPIQSGIMTTVHAYTGDQMILDGPHRKGDLRRARAGAQNIVPNSTGAAKAIGLVIPELNGKLIGSAQRVPTCTGSTTILVAVVKGQNVTKEGINAAMKAASNESFGYNTDEIVSSDVIGMRYGSLFDATQTMVAKIDEDTYQVQVVSWYDNENSYTSQMVRTIKYFAELN
;
A
#
# COMPACT_ATOMS: atom_id res chain seq x y z
N MET A 1 -20.75 -8.57 12.18
CA MET A 1 -21.36 -7.36 11.56
C MET A 1 -20.39 -6.85 10.51
N SER A 2 -20.89 -6.30 9.40
CA SER A 2 -20.00 -5.72 8.38
C SER A 2 -19.46 -4.36 8.85
N VAL A 3 -18.21 -4.09 8.56
CA VAL A 3 -17.55 -2.80 8.83
C VAL A 3 -18.06 -1.76 7.84
N LYS A 4 -18.64 -0.67 8.31
CA LYS A 4 -19.10 0.45 7.48
C LYS A 4 -17.93 1.34 7.11
N VAL A 5 -17.57 1.33 5.81
CA VAL A 5 -16.42 2.05 5.27
C VAL A 5 -16.86 3.23 4.42
N ALA A 6 -16.31 4.40 4.68
CA ALA A 6 -16.35 5.54 3.76
C ALA A 6 -14.98 5.69 3.08
N ILE A 7 -14.99 6.01 1.78
CA ILE A 7 -13.76 6.24 1.00
C ILE A 7 -13.65 7.74 0.72
N ASN A 8 -12.62 8.39 1.25
CA ASN A 8 -12.30 9.78 0.96
C ASN A 8 -11.20 9.86 -0.09
N GLY A 9 -11.55 10.25 -1.31
CA GLY A 9 -10.69 10.20 -2.49
C GLY A 9 -10.87 8.91 -3.30
N PHE A 10 -11.49 9.02 -4.46
CA PHE A 10 -11.78 7.90 -5.37
C PHE A 10 -10.78 7.84 -6.55
N GLY A 11 -9.51 8.11 -6.23
CA GLY A 11 -8.37 7.97 -7.13
C GLY A 11 -8.00 6.49 -7.37
N ARG A 12 -6.76 6.22 -7.78
CA ARG A 12 -6.27 4.85 -8.05
C ARG A 12 -6.53 3.91 -6.87
N ILE A 13 -6.03 4.27 -5.68
CA ILE A 13 -6.12 3.43 -4.49
C ILE A 13 -7.55 3.30 -3.98
N GLY A 14 -8.31 4.40 -3.93
CA GLY A 14 -9.70 4.37 -3.50
C GLY A 14 -10.57 3.47 -4.37
N ARG A 15 -10.39 3.50 -5.70
CA ARG A 15 -11.13 2.60 -6.62
C ARG A 15 -10.72 1.13 -6.48
N LEU A 16 -9.45 0.84 -6.27
CA LEU A 16 -9.01 -0.54 -6.05
C LEU A 16 -9.47 -1.08 -4.69
N ALA A 17 -9.46 -0.25 -3.65
CA ALA A 17 -10.05 -0.60 -2.36
C ALA A 17 -11.55 -0.88 -2.49
N PHE A 18 -12.26 -0.03 -3.24
CA PHE A 18 -13.66 -0.27 -3.58
C PHE A 18 -13.85 -1.63 -4.25
N ARG A 19 -13.11 -1.93 -5.32
CA ARG A 19 -13.22 -3.21 -6.04
C ARG A 19 -12.95 -4.43 -5.15
N GLN A 20 -12.12 -4.29 -4.11
CA GLN A 20 -11.80 -5.38 -3.19
C GLN A 20 -12.82 -5.55 -2.06
N MET A 21 -13.44 -4.45 -1.61
CA MET A 21 -14.40 -4.48 -0.51
C MET A 21 -15.86 -4.60 -0.97
N PHE A 22 -16.19 -4.13 -2.19
CA PHE A 22 -17.56 -4.15 -2.70
C PHE A 22 -18.03 -5.60 -2.89
N GLY A 23 -19.12 -5.96 -2.20
CA GLY A 23 -19.66 -7.33 -2.19
C GLY A 23 -18.84 -8.36 -1.39
N ALA A 24 -17.70 -7.97 -0.82
CA ALA A 24 -16.89 -8.86 0.01
C ALA A 24 -17.47 -8.99 1.43
N GLU A 25 -17.36 -10.19 2.00
CA GLU A 25 -17.82 -10.46 3.36
C GLU A 25 -17.07 -9.64 4.40
N GLY A 26 -17.82 -9.03 5.30
CA GLY A 26 -17.29 -8.23 6.40
C GLY A 26 -17.11 -6.75 6.07
N TYR A 27 -17.48 -6.29 4.87
CA TYR A 27 -17.39 -4.87 4.48
C TYR A 27 -18.74 -4.36 3.96
N GLU A 28 -19.03 -3.10 4.28
CA GLU A 28 -20.11 -2.33 3.70
C GLU A 28 -19.60 -0.93 3.32
N ILE A 29 -19.45 -0.66 2.02
CA ILE A 29 -19.14 0.70 1.56
C ILE A 29 -20.43 1.52 1.63
N VAL A 30 -20.42 2.59 2.46
CA VAL A 30 -21.60 3.41 2.71
C VAL A 30 -21.54 4.77 2.04
N ALA A 31 -20.33 5.27 1.72
CA ALA A 31 -20.13 6.56 1.07
C ALA A 31 -18.80 6.65 0.34
N ILE A 32 -18.77 7.52 -0.67
CA ILE A 32 -17.55 7.98 -1.35
C ILE A 32 -17.57 9.50 -1.32
N ASN A 33 -16.44 10.13 -0.97
CA ASN A 33 -16.25 11.57 -1.12
C ASN A 33 -15.15 11.84 -2.15
N ASP A 34 -15.47 12.56 -3.22
CA ASP A 34 -14.51 13.00 -4.23
C ASP A 34 -15.04 14.25 -4.95
N LEU A 35 -14.16 15.18 -5.32
CA LEU A 35 -14.54 16.43 -5.96
C LEU A 35 -14.83 16.29 -7.47
N THR A 36 -14.64 15.09 -8.01
CA THR A 36 -14.87 14.75 -9.41
C THR A 36 -16.32 14.28 -9.61
N SER A 37 -16.89 14.52 -10.79
CA SER A 37 -18.28 14.12 -11.08
C SER A 37 -18.49 12.60 -11.02
N PRO A 38 -19.69 12.13 -10.60
CA PRO A 38 -20.05 10.72 -10.59
C PRO A 38 -19.79 10.01 -11.93
N LYS A 39 -20.10 10.68 -13.04
CA LYS A 39 -19.86 10.17 -14.41
C LYS A 39 -18.39 9.85 -14.65
N MET A 40 -17.48 10.76 -14.28
CA MET A 40 -16.04 10.53 -14.46
C MET A 40 -15.57 9.41 -13.53
N LEU A 41 -15.99 9.41 -12.28
CA LEU A 41 -15.61 8.37 -11.31
C LEU A 41 -16.10 6.99 -11.73
N ALA A 42 -17.36 6.88 -12.21
CA ALA A 42 -17.92 5.64 -12.75
C ALA A 42 -17.16 5.16 -13.98
N HIS A 43 -16.78 6.09 -14.90
CA HIS A 43 -15.98 5.75 -16.07
C HIS A 43 -14.62 5.15 -15.67
N LEU A 44 -13.93 5.80 -14.73
CA LEU A 44 -12.63 5.33 -14.24
C LEU A 44 -12.73 4.05 -13.37
N LEU A 45 -13.89 3.78 -12.78
CA LEU A 45 -14.15 2.51 -12.09
C LEU A 45 -14.34 1.36 -13.10
N LYS A 46 -15.04 1.63 -14.23
CA LYS A 46 -15.27 0.66 -15.30
C LYS A 46 -13.97 0.25 -15.97
N TYR A 47 -13.19 1.23 -16.39
CA TYR A 47 -12.04 1.05 -17.28
C TYR A 47 -10.75 1.40 -16.57
N ASP A 48 -9.90 0.42 -16.37
CA ASP A 48 -8.62 0.59 -15.71
C ASP A 48 -7.53 -0.08 -16.55
N THR A 49 -6.61 0.73 -17.08
CA THR A 49 -5.54 0.27 -17.97
C THR A 49 -4.58 -0.70 -17.26
N ALA A 50 -4.28 -0.46 -15.98
CA ALA A 50 -3.33 -1.26 -15.23
C ALA A 50 -3.98 -2.48 -14.57
N GLN A 51 -5.24 -2.36 -14.11
CA GLN A 51 -5.91 -3.36 -13.27
C GLN A 51 -7.11 -4.03 -13.98
N GLY A 52 -7.30 -3.74 -15.27
CA GLY A 52 -8.30 -4.40 -16.10
C GLY A 52 -9.72 -3.80 -16.01
N ASN A 53 -10.54 -4.24 -16.94
CA ASN A 53 -11.91 -3.77 -17.13
C ASN A 53 -12.85 -4.42 -16.11
N TYR A 54 -13.45 -3.59 -15.25
CA TYR A 54 -14.36 -4.06 -14.18
C TYR A 54 -15.66 -4.66 -14.74
N LEU A 55 -16.12 -4.17 -15.91
CA LEU A 55 -17.27 -4.76 -16.58
C LEU A 55 -16.96 -6.18 -17.09
N ALA A 56 -15.74 -6.42 -17.60
CA ALA A 56 -15.32 -7.74 -18.03
C ALA A 56 -15.15 -8.74 -16.86
N MET A 57 -15.06 -8.24 -15.64
CA MET A 57 -15.07 -9.04 -14.40
C MET A 57 -16.49 -9.41 -13.94
N GLY A 58 -17.52 -9.01 -14.68
CA GLY A 58 -18.92 -9.35 -14.41
C GLY A 58 -19.71 -8.29 -13.65
N HIS A 59 -19.14 -7.10 -13.43
CA HIS A 59 -19.80 -6.01 -12.70
C HIS A 59 -20.52 -5.04 -13.64
N THR A 60 -21.59 -4.43 -13.16
CA THR A 60 -22.29 -3.30 -13.80
C THR A 60 -21.96 -2.01 -13.07
N VAL A 61 -21.81 -0.91 -13.79
CA VAL A 61 -21.56 0.41 -13.18
C VAL A 61 -22.34 1.46 -13.95
N GLU A 62 -23.16 2.23 -13.26
CA GLU A 62 -23.93 3.35 -13.79
C GLU A 62 -23.68 4.60 -12.95
N SER A 63 -24.03 5.77 -13.45
CA SER A 63 -23.90 7.04 -12.73
C SER A 63 -25.06 7.95 -13.03
N ASP A 64 -25.42 8.75 -12.05
CA ASP A 64 -26.37 9.84 -12.16
C ASP A 64 -25.72 11.10 -11.58
N ASP A 65 -25.41 12.07 -12.45
CA ASP A 65 -24.73 13.31 -12.04
C ASP A 65 -25.70 14.26 -11.31
N GLU A 66 -27.00 14.24 -11.64
CA GLU A 66 -28.00 15.08 -10.98
C GLU A 66 -28.30 14.56 -9.57
N ALA A 67 -28.45 13.25 -9.43
CA ALA A 67 -28.62 12.62 -8.12
C ALA A 67 -27.31 12.57 -7.32
N GLY A 68 -26.16 12.76 -7.96
CA GLY A 68 -24.84 12.65 -7.34
C GLY A 68 -24.54 11.22 -6.89
N THR A 69 -24.79 10.21 -7.74
CA THR A 69 -24.67 8.79 -7.36
C THR A 69 -23.92 7.94 -8.37
N ILE A 70 -23.37 6.83 -7.88
CA ILE A 70 -22.89 5.72 -8.69
C ILE A 70 -23.66 4.46 -8.25
N THR A 71 -24.15 3.68 -9.20
CA THR A 71 -24.78 2.39 -8.96
C THR A 71 -23.88 1.28 -9.49
N VAL A 72 -23.53 0.34 -8.62
CA VAL A 72 -22.73 -0.85 -8.95
C VAL A 72 -23.53 -2.08 -8.58
N ASP A 73 -23.74 -2.98 -9.55
CA ASP A 73 -24.54 -4.22 -9.39
C ASP A 73 -25.88 -4.00 -8.71
N GLY A 74 -26.56 -2.90 -9.07
CA GLY A 74 -27.85 -2.50 -8.50
C GLY A 74 -27.78 -1.80 -7.12
N LYS A 75 -26.62 -1.72 -6.49
CA LYS A 75 -26.44 -0.98 -5.23
C LYS A 75 -26.03 0.46 -5.52
N THR A 76 -26.86 1.43 -5.16
CA THR A 76 -26.60 2.87 -5.34
C THR A 76 -25.82 3.43 -4.15
N LEU A 77 -24.77 4.18 -4.46
CA LEU A 77 -23.88 4.84 -3.51
C LEU A 77 -23.88 6.35 -3.78
N LYS A 78 -24.06 7.14 -2.71
CA LYS A 78 -23.95 8.60 -2.77
C LYS A 78 -22.47 9.00 -2.92
N ILE A 79 -22.23 9.92 -3.84
CA ILE A 79 -20.96 10.61 -3.99
C ILE A 79 -21.10 11.98 -3.36
N TYR A 80 -20.33 12.21 -2.32
CA TYR A 80 -20.19 13.51 -1.68
C TYR A 80 -19.07 14.29 -2.36
N ALA A 81 -19.13 15.61 -2.33
CA ALA A 81 -18.16 16.49 -2.96
C ALA A 81 -17.63 17.54 -1.97
N GLU A 82 -17.42 17.09 -0.72
CA GLU A 82 -16.96 17.95 0.35
C GLU A 82 -15.44 18.17 0.28
N LYS A 83 -15.03 19.45 0.19
CA LYS A 83 -13.62 19.83 0.19
C LYS A 83 -12.97 19.69 1.55
N ASN A 84 -13.73 19.96 2.60
CA ASN A 84 -13.27 19.83 3.97
C ASN A 84 -13.86 18.54 4.56
N ALA A 85 -12.98 17.66 4.99
CA ALA A 85 -13.37 16.37 5.56
C ALA A 85 -14.26 16.47 6.81
N ALA A 86 -14.19 17.60 7.54
CA ALA A 86 -15.03 17.86 8.69
C ALA A 86 -16.53 18.06 8.34
N ASP A 87 -16.83 18.38 7.07
CA ASP A 87 -18.19 18.63 6.59
C ASP A 87 -18.83 17.34 6.01
N CYS A 88 -18.08 16.24 5.96
CA CYS A 88 -18.61 14.95 5.52
C CYS A 88 -19.57 14.34 6.55
N PRO A 89 -20.67 13.66 6.14
CA PRO A 89 -21.70 13.17 7.04
C PRO A 89 -21.36 11.80 7.67
N TRP A 90 -20.13 11.60 8.12
CA TRP A 90 -19.67 10.29 8.61
C TRP A 90 -20.46 9.80 9.83
N GLY A 91 -20.80 10.71 10.75
CA GLY A 91 -21.59 10.38 11.94
C GLY A 91 -23.00 9.94 11.59
N GLU A 92 -23.68 10.65 10.65
CA GLU A 92 -25.04 10.34 10.21
C GLU A 92 -25.12 8.97 9.52
N LEU A 93 -24.07 8.62 8.78
CA LEU A 93 -23.96 7.34 8.07
C LEU A 93 -23.48 6.19 8.99
N GLY A 94 -23.06 6.51 10.20
CA GLY A 94 -22.51 5.53 11.16
C GLY A 94 -21.24 4.87 10.67
N VAL A 95 -20.32 5.67 10.08
CA VAL A 95 -19.05 5.18 9.51
C VAL A 95 -18.14 4.64 10.61
N ASP A 96 -17.77 3.37 10.50
CA ASP A 96 -16.79 2.75 11.39
C ASP A 96 -15.35 3.16 11.02
N VAL A 97 -15.02 3.12 9.74
CA VAL A 97 -13.67 3.48 9.26
C VAL A 97 -13.75 4.37 8.03
N VAL A 98 -13.05 5.49 8.06
CA VAL A 98 -12.73 6.27 6.85
C VAL A 98 -11.42 5.77 6.27
N LEU A 99 -11.43 5.40 5.00
CA LEU A 99 -10.25 5.19 4.21
C LEU A 99 -9.84 6.51 3.54
N GLU A 100 -8.76 7.13 4.01
CA GLU A 100 -8.23 8.39 3.49
C GLU A 100 -7.28 8.15 2.33
N CYS A 101 -7.71 8.47 1.12
CA CYS A 101 -6.98 8.25 -0.14
C CYS A 101 -6.72 9.52 -0.96
N THR A 102 -7.00 10.72 -0.42
CA THR A 102 -6.82 11.98 -1.16
C THR A 102 -5.37 12.42 -1.26
N GLY A 103 -4.54 12.01 -0.29
CA GLY A 103 -3.17 12.50 -0.13
C GLY A 103 -3.08 13.90 0.50
N PHE A 104 -4.20 14.48 0.96
CA PHE A 104 -4.22 15.78 1.64
C PHE A 104 -4.22 15.64 3.17
N TYR A 105 -4.88 14.63 3.72
CA TYR A 105 -5.00 14.41 5.16
C TYR A 105 -3.97 13.40 5.68
N CYS A 106 -2.70 13.54 5.24
CA CYS A 106 -1.62 12.61 5.54
C CYS A 106 -0.89 12.94 6.87
N SER A 107 -1.62 13.22 7.93
CA SER A 107 -1.09 13.34 9.31
C SER A 107 -2.20 13.11 10.31
N LYS A 108 -1.85 12.80 11.56
CA LYS A 108 -2.82 12.65 12.65
C LYS A 108 -3.68 13.90 12.82
N ALA A 109 -3.04 15.06 12.85
CA ALA A 109 -3.71 16.35 13.04
C ALA A 109 -4.70 16.67 11.92
N LEU A 110 -4.33 16.43 10.66
CA LEU A 110 -5.22 16.67 9.52
C LEU A 110 -6.36 15.65 9.48
N SER A 111 -6.07 14.37 9.69
CA SER A 111 -7.07 13.29 9.70
C SER A 111 -8.06 13.37 10.87
N GLN A 112 -7.76 14.17 11.90
CA GLN A 112 -8.70 14.45 12.99
C GLN A 112 -10.02 15.05 12.46
N ALA A 113 -10.02 15.71 11.29
CA ALA A 113 -11.22 16.22 10.63
C ALA A 113 -12.25 15.12 10.39
N HIS A 114 -11.85 13.90 10.03
CA HIS A 114 -12.77 12.77 9.84
C HIS A 114 -13.39 12.28 11.15
N ILE A 115 -12.62 12.28 12.23
CA ILE A 115 -13.13 11.94 13.57
C ILE A 115 -14.12 13.00 14.03
N ASN A 116 -13.83 14.28 13.79
CA ASN A 116 -14.72 15.39 14.12
C ASN A 116 -16.02 15.33 13.30
N ALA A 117 -15.98 14.79 12.09
CA ALA A 117 -17.14 14.49 11.24
C ALA A 117 -17.97 13.26 11.70
N GLY A 118 -17.51 12.56 12.74
CA GLY A 118 -18.21 11.45 13.37
C GLY A 118 -17.78 10.06 12.93
N ALA A 119 -16.68 9.90 12.19
CA ALA A 119 -16.09 8.60 11.95
C ALA A 119 -15.46 8.05 13.23
N LYS A 120 -15.53 6.72 13.45
CA LYS A 120 -14.91 6.11 14.65
C LYS A 120 -13.41 5.96 14.50
N LYS A 121 -12.94 5.59 13.29
CA LYS A 121 -11.53 5.31 12.98
C LYS A 121 -11.15 5.83 11.60
N VAL A 122 -9.85 6.08 11.39
CA VAL A 122 -9.29 6.51 10.09
C VAL A 122 -8.07 5.67 9.74
N VAL A 123 -8.04 5.16 8.51
CA VAL A 123 -6.85 4.54 7.90
C VAL A 123 -6.33 5.44 6.80
N ILE A 124 -5.12 5.98 6.98
CA ILE A 124 -4.46 6.86 5.99
C ILE A 124 -3.69 6.00 5.01
N SER A 125 -3.97 6.14 3.71
CA SER A 125 -3.33 5.39 2.62
C SER A 125 -1.97 5.96 2.21
N ALA A 126 -1.20 6.48 3.16
CA ALA A 126 0.13 7.07 2.93
C ALA A 126 0.94 7.10 4.23
N PRO A 127 2.29 7.27 4.16
CA PRO A 127 3.07 7.62 5.33
C PRO A 127 2.56 8.93 5.95
N ALA A 128 2.36 8.96 7.27
CA ALA A 128 1.63 10.03 7.94
C ALA A 128 2.33 10.63 9.17
N GLY A 129 3.65 10.51 9.25
CA GLY A 129 4.45 11.02 10.39
C GLY A 129 4.76 9.95 11.43
N ASN A 130 5.26 10.37 12.59
CA ASN A 130 5.71 9.49 13.66
C ASN A 130 4.84 9.60 14.94
N ASP A 131 3.80 10.42 14.89
CA ASP A 131 2.87 10.69 16.00
C ASP A 131 1.62 9.79 15.97
N LEU A 132 1.62 8.83 15.07
CA LEU A 132 0.61 7.78 14.93
C LEU A 132 1.25 6.46 14.51
N LYS A 133 0.58 5.35 14.76
CA LYS A 133 1.09 4.03 14.39
C LYS A 133 1.10 3.85 12.87
N THR A 134 2.23 3.31 12.37
CA THR A 134 2.41 2.89 10.99
C THR A 134 2.30 1.37 10.94
N ILE A 135 1.32 0.86 10.19
CA ILE A 135 0.95 -0.55 10.18
C ILE A 135 1.26 -1.18 8.81
N VAL A 136 1.90 -2.34 8.88
CA VAL A 136 2.00 -3.32 7.79
C VAL A 136 1.30 -4.59 8.25
N PHE A 137 0.18 -4.91 7.63
CA PHE A 137 -0.60 -6.10 8.00
C PHE A 137 0.22 -7.38 7.84
N GLY A 138 0.12 -8.27 8.82
CA GLY A 138 0.93 -9.49 8.90
C GLY A 138 2.37 -9.28 9.40
N THR A 139 2.73 -8.04 9.80
CA THR A 139 4.07 -7.74 10.35
C THR A 139 3.99 -7.10 11.74
N ASN A 140 3.12 -6.10 11.94
CA ASN A 140 2.99 -5.40 13.23
C ASN A 140 1.54 -4.95 13.54
N ASN A 141 0.54 -5.50 12.86
CA ASN A 141 -0.87 -5.13 13.12
C ASN A 141 -1.33 -5.48 14.54
N GLU A 142 -0.71 -6.46 15.19
CA GLU A 142 -0.97 -6.84 16.58
C GLU A 142 -0.57 -5.76 17.60
N THR A 143 0.18 -4.74 17.17
CA THR A 143 0.51 -3.60 18.03
C THR A 143 -0.65 -2.61 18.18
N LEU A 144 -1.70 -2.74 17.36
CA LEU A 144 -2.90 -1.91 17.45
C LEU A 144 -3.71 -2.25 18.69
N THR A 145 -4.34 -1.23 19.26
CA THR A 145 -5.22 -1.33 20.42
C THR A 145 -6.55 -0.62 20.14
N SER A 146 -7.56 -0.80 21.00
CA SER A 146 -8.83 -0.10 20.93
C SER A 146 -8.72 1.43 21.05
N ASP A 147 -7.65 1.93 21.70
CA ASP A 147 -7.41 3.37 21.87
C ASP A 147 -6.90 4.06 20.61
N ASP A 148 -6.43 3.29 19.63
CA ASP A 148 -6.00 3.85 18.34
C ASP A 148 -7.22 4.26 17.52
N THR A 149 -7.24 5.50 17.04
CA THR A 149 -8.33 6.02 16.20
C THR A 149 -7.88 6.42 14.80
N ILE A 150 -6.61 6.80 14.65
CA ILE A 150 -6.03 7.22 13.36
C ILE A 150 -4.70 6.50 13.17
N ILE A 151 -4.56 5.76 12.06
CA ILE A 151 -3.36 5.01 11.73
C ILE A 151 -2.92 5.24 10.28
N SER A 152 -1.65 4.99 10.01
CA SER A 152 -1.09 4.93 8.66
C SER A 152 -0.96 3.48 8.20
N ALA A 153 -1.43 3.17 6.99
CA ALA A 153 -1.16 1.88 6.32
C ALA A 153 0.22 1.86 5.61
N ALA A 154 1.14 2.74 5.99
CA ALA A 154 2.48 2.87 5.42
C ALA A 154 2.48 3.22 3.91
N SER A 155 3.51 2.82 3.18
CA SER A 155 3.60 2.90 1.72
C SER A 155 3.61 1.50 1.09
N CYS A 156 3.36 1.42 -0.22
CA CYS A 156 3.44 0.17 -0.97
C CYS A 156 4.83 -0.49 -0.83
N THR A 157 5.90 0.29 -0.92
CA THR A 157 7.27 -0.20 -0.76
C THR A 157 7.55 -0.69 0.67
N THR A 158 7.02 0.01 1.70
CA THR A 158 7.17 -0.45 3.10
C THR A 158 6.43 -1.76 3.32
N ASN A 159 5.23 -1.92 2.74
CA ASN A 159 4.46 -3.17 2.81
C ASN A 159 5.17 -4.34 2.11
N CYS A 160 5.95 -4.08 1.07
CA CYS A 160 6.78 -5.10 0.43
C CYS A 160 8.05 -5.42 1.24
N LEU A 161 8.74 -4.40 1.75
CA LEU A 161 10.02 -4.55 2.45
C LEU A 161 9.86 -5.22 3.82
N ALA A 162 8.84 -4.82 4.59
CA ALA A 162 8.75 -5.17 6.01
C ALA A 162 8.69 -6.68 6.28
N PRO A 163 7.79 -7.47 5.68
CA PRO A 163 7.73 -8.91 5.96
C PRO A 163 9.01 -9.63 5.54
N MET A 164 9.60 -9.27 4.39
CA MET A 164 10.87 -9.84 3.93
C MET A 164 12.04 -9.48 4.87
N ALA A 165 12.13 -8.22 5.29
CA ALA A 165 13.18 -7.77 6.22
C ALA A 165 13.02 -8.40 7.60
N LYS A 166 11.76 -8.58 8.08
CA LYS A 166 11.47 -9.25 9.34
C LYS A 166 11.92 -10.71 9.29
N ALA A 167 11.50 -11.47 8.28
CA ALA A 167 11.86 -12.87 8.14
C ALA A 167 13.38 -13.07 8.02
N LEU A 168 14.08 -12.17 7.30
CA LEU A 168 15.55 -12.21 7.23
C LEU A 168 16.18 -11.89 8.59
N ASN A 169 15.71 -10.87 9.30
CA ASN A 169 16.24 -10.46 10.59
C ASN A 169 16.02 -11.52 11.67
N ASP A 170 14.88 -12.20 11.63
CA ASP A 170 14.56 -13.31 12.56
C ASP A 170 15.46 -14.54 12.30
N TYR A 171 15.84 -14.80 11.04
CA TYR A 171 16.76 -15.88 10.67
C TYR A 171 18.23 -15.54 10.93
N ALA A 172 18.65 -14.35 10.52
CA ALA A 172 20.03 -13.86 10.67
C ALA A 172 19.99 -12.35 10.90
N PRO A 173 20.28 -11.86 12.13
CA PRO A 173 20.14 -10.46 12.50
C PRO A 173 20.85 -9.47 11.58
N ILE A 174 20.08 -8.56 11.00
CA ILE A 174 20.55 -7.52 10.09
C ILE A 174 21.38 -6.50 10.90
N GLN A 175 22.62 -6.26 10.45
CA GLN A 175 23.53 -5.27 11.01
C GLN A 175 23.38 -3.92 10.28
N SER A 176 23.34 -3.97 8.95
CA SER A 176 23.12 -2.83 8.08
C SER A 176 22.60 -3.30 6.73
N GLY A 177 22.01 -2.40 5.94
CA GLY A 177 21.55 -2.76 4.61
C GLY A 177 21.19 -1.56 3.74
N ILE A 178 21.18 -1.83 2.43
CA ILE A 178 20.69 -0.90 1.42
C ILE A 178 19.54 -1.55 0.70
N MET A 179 18.39 -0.90 0.71
CA MET A 179 17.25 -1.31 -0.11
C MET A 179 17.16 -0.45 -1.35
N THR A 180 16.87 -1.08 -2.47
CA THR A 180 16.52 -0.38 -3.71
C THR A 180 15.20 -0.91 -4.21
N THR A 181 14.24 -0.02 -4.48
CA THR A 181 13.05 -0.42 -5.22
C THR A 181 13.15 0.00 -6.67
N VAL A 182 12.97 -0.96 -7.59
CA VAL A 182 12.68 -0.70 -9.00
C VAL A 182 11.16 -0.59 -9.10
N HIS A 183 10.67 0.63 -9.26
CA HIS A 183 9.27 0.97 -9.03
C HIS A 183 8.59 1.44 -10.32
N ALA A 184 7.38 0.98 -10.56
CA ALA A 184 6.54 1.52 -11.63
C ALA A 184 6.32 3.03 -11.46
N TYR A 185 6.13 3.76 -12.55
CA TYR A 185 5.75 5.17 -12.47
C TYR A 185 4.36 5.32 -11.81
N THR A 186 4.10 6.45 -11.21
CA THR A 186 2.83 6.74 -10.53
C THR A 186 2.29 8.10 -10.94
N GLY A 187 1.01 8.38 -10.65
CA GLY A 187 0.32 9.59 -11.06
C GLY A 187 0.86 10.92 -10.50
N ASP A 188 1.89 10.87 -9.64
CA ASP A 188 2.62 12.04 -9.19
C ASP A 188 3.76 12.47 -10.13
N GLN A 189 4.11 11.63 -11.12
CA GLN A 189 5.08 11.96 -12.16
C GLN A 189 4.38 12.61 -13.37
N MET A 190 5.13 13.39 -14.13
CA MET A 190 4.62 14.02 -15.34
C MET A 190 4.55 13.00 -16.50
N ILE A 191 3.54 13.11 -17.36
CA ILE A 191 3.42 12.32 -18.60
C ILE A 191 4.47 12.76 -19.61
N LEU A 192 4.55 14.07 -19.88
CA LEU A 192 5.61 14.76 -20.63
C LEU A 192 6.38 15.67 -19.69
N ASP A 193 7.56 16.14 -20.12
CA ASP A 193 8.35 17.09 -19.34
C ASP A 193 7.52 18.34 -19.02
N GLY A 194 7.39 18.67 -17.74
CA GLY A 194 6.59 19.81 -17.30
C GLY A 194 6.78 20.10 -15.82
N PRO A 195 6.30 21.28 -15.34
CA PRO A 195 6.49 21.68 -13.95
C PRO A 195 5.80 20.72 -12.97
N HIS A 196 6.59 20.12 -12.09
CA HIS A 196 6.05 19.26 -11.04
C HIS A 196 5.50 20.10 -9.89
N ARG A 197 4.28 19.77 -9.40
CA ARG A 197 3.54 20.53 -8.38
C ARG A 197 4.29 20.77 -7.06
N LYS A 198 5.27 19.89 -6.72
CA LYS A 198 6.12 19.99 -5.52
C LYS A 198 7.55 20.41 -5.84
N GLY A 199 7.85 20.84 -7.07
CA GLY A 199 9.18 21.29 -7.48
C GLY A 199 10.23 20.20 -7.62
N ASP A 200 9.84 18.91 -7.66
CA ASP A 200 10.79 17.80 -7.87
C ASP A 200 11.21 17.77 -9.35
N LEU A 201 12.49 18.09 -9.62
CA LEU A 201 13.03 18.20 -10.97
C LEU A 201 13.10 16.86 -11.71
N ARG A 202 13.25 15.74 -11.01
CA ARG A 202 13.28 14.40 -11.62
C ARG A 202 11.88 13.91 -11.94
N ARG A 203 10.90 14.12 -11.05
CA ARG A 203 9.50 13.80 -11.31
C ARG A 203 8.83 14.72 -12.34
N ALA A 204 9.46 15.84 -12.65
CA ALA A 204 9.08 16.75 -13.73
C ALA A 204 9.32 16.18 -15.14
N ARG A 205 10.05 15.06 -15.24
CA ARG A 205 10.37 14.41 -16.52
C ARG A 205 9.34 13.34 -16.86
N ALA A 206 9.21 13.05 -18.16
CA ALA A 206 8.29 12.06 -18.71
C ALA A 206 8.49 10.66 -18.08
N GLY A 207 7.52 10.22 -17.27
CA GLY A 207 7.64 9.01 -16.45
C GLY A 207 7.70 7.72 -17.27
N ALA A 208 7.00 7.67 -18.41
CA ALA A 208 6.93 6.50 -19.28
C ALA A 208 8.13 6.38 -20.26
N GLN A 209 9.11 7.30 -20.18
CA GLN A 209 10.26 7.34 -21.10
C GLN A 209 11.61 7.34 -20.37
N ASN A 210 11.62 7.44 -19.05
CA ASN A 210 12.85 7.61 -18.29
C ASN A 210 12.96 6.65 -17.12
N ILE A 211 14.19 6.25 -16.78
CA ILE A 211 14.53 5.77 -15.45
C ILE A 211 14.71 7.02 -14.57
N VAL A 212 13.89 7.15 -13.53
CA VAL A 212 13.85 8.35 -12.68
C VAL A 212 14.32 8.01 -11.26
N PRO A 213 15.57 8.38 -10.89
CA PRO A 213 16.06 8.18 -9.52
C PRO A 213 15.26 9.04 -8.54
N ASN A 214 14.82 8.42 -7.43
CA ASN A 214 14.02 9.10 -6.41
C ASN A 214 14.47 8.67 -5.01
N SER A 215 14.24 9.52 -4.03
CA SER A 215 14.29 9.11 -2.64
C SER A 215 13.09 8.22 -2.29
N THR A 216 13.26 7.33 -1.33
CA THR A 216 12.17 6.59 -0.72
C THR A 216 12.21 6.72 0.80
N GLY A 217 11.05 6.92 1.41
CA GLY A 217 10.90 6.90 2.86
C GLY A 217 10.83 5.49 3.46
N ALA A 218 10.75 4.44 2.62
CA ALA A 218 10.50 3.08 3.09
C ALA A 218 11.58 2.56 4.03
N ALA A 219 12.86 2.84 3.74
CA ALA A 219 13.96 2.43 4.62
C ALA A 219 13.94 3.13 6.00
N LYS A 220 13.47 4.38 6.07
CA LYS A 220 13.26 5.07 7.35
C LYS A 220 12.01 4.58 8.07
N ALA A 221 10.95 4.33 7.31
CA ALA A 221 9.67 3.86 7.86
C ALA A 221 9.76 2.44 8.42
N ILE A 222 10.77 1.65 8.02
CA ILE A 222 10.94 0.28 8.54
C ILE A 222 11.11 0.26 10.06
N GLY A 223 11.80 1.25 10.64
CA GLY A 223 11.98 1.36 12.10
C GLY A 223 10.69 1.66 12.87
N LEU A 224 9.63 2.16 12.20
CA LEU A 224 8.30 2.33 12.79
C LEU A 224 7.51 1.03 12.82
N VAL A 225 7.86 0.08 11.95
CA VAL A 225 7.18 -1.22 11.79
C VAL A 225 7.97 -2.32 12.54
N ILE A 226 9.30 -2.28 12.44
CA ILE A 226 10.24 -3.23 13.05
C ILE A 226 11.30 -2.42 13.81
N PRO A 227 11.08 -2.12 15.09
CA PRO A 227 11.95 -1.23 15.88
C PRO A 227 13.43 -1.64 15.89
N GLU A 228 13.72 -2.95 15.83
CA GLU A 228 15.08 -3.50 15.81
C GLU A 228 15.88 -3.10 14.55
N LEU A 229 15.19 -2.70 13.49
CA LEU A 229 15.80 -2.24 12.24
C LEU A 229 15.93 -0.72 12.16
N ASN A 230 15.56 0.02 13.20
CA ASN A 230 15.67 1.47 13.22
C ASN A 230 17.12 1.91 13.02
N GLY A 231 17.35 2.74 11.98
CA GLY A 231 18.69 3.26 11.62
C GLY A 231 19.61 2.28 10.90
N LYS A 232 19.23 1.01 10.74
CA LYS A 232 20.08 0.00 10.06
C LYS A 232 19.94 -0.01 8.55
N LEU A 233 18.84 0.51 8.01
CA LEU A 233 18.58 0.50 6.58
C LEU A 233 18.57 1.90 5.98
N ILE A 234 19.22 2.03 4.82
CA ILE A 234 19.08 3.19 3.92
C ILE A 234 18.47 2.72 2.60
N GLY A 235 17.97 3.65 1.79
CA GLY A 235 17.35 3.21 0.54
C GLY A 235 17.09 4.29 -0.49
N SER A 236 16.88 3.82 -1.72
CA SER A 236 16.55 4.62 -2.89
C SER A 236 15.47 3.95 -3.75
N ALA A 237 14.92 4.70 -4.68
CA ALA A 237 13.97 4.20 -5.67
C ALA A 237 14.47 4.54 -7.08
N GLN A 238 14.27 3.62 -8.02
CA GLN A 238 14.42 3.85 -9.45
C GLN A 238 13.03 3.68 -10.09
N ARG A 239 12.41 4.79 -10.52
CA ARG A 239 11.15 4.69 -11.25
C ARG A 239 11.43 4.31 -12.70
N VAL A 240 10.68 3.33 -13.21
CA VAL A 240 10.88 2.75 -14.55
C VAL A 240 9.60 2.84 -15.38
N PRO A 241 9.69 2.72 -16.73
CA PRO A 241 8.54 2.83 -17.65
C PRO A 241 7.60 1.61 -17.62
N THR A 242 7.07 1.26 -16.45
CA THR A 242 6.00 0.26 -16.27
C THR A 242 4.84 0.89 -15.54
N CYS A 243 3.60 0.53 -15.89
CA CYS A 243 2.40 1.16 -15.30
C CYS A 243 2.08 0.65 -13.89
N THR A 244 2.41 -0.61 -13.60
CA THR A 244 2.35 -1.25 -12.28
C THR A 244 3.25 -2.48 -12.27
N GLY A 245 3.49 -3.08 -11.10
CA GLY A 245 4.47 -4.14 -10.93
C GLY A 245 5.86 -3.59 -10.60
N SER A 246 6.28 -3.79 -9.37
CA SER A 246 7.52 -3.24 -8.79
C SER A 246 8.27 -4.33 -8.03
N THR A 247 9.55 -4.13 -7.80
CA THR A 247 10.36 -5.05 -6.98
C THR A 247 11.20 -4.29 -5.96
N THR A 248 11.35 -4.87 -4.77
CA THR A 248 12.26 -4.39 -3.73
C THR A 248 13.41 -5.36 -3.56
N ILE A 249 14.63 -4.83 -3.69
CA ILE A 249 15.88 -5.52 -3.50
C ILE A 249 16.47 -5.04 -2.17
N LEU A 250 16.74 -5.96 -1.24
CA LEU A 250 17.42 -5.67 0.00
C LEU A 250 18.79 -6.37 -0.03
N VAL A 251 19.86 -5.58 -0.06
CA VAL A 251 21.23 -6.04 0.18
C VAL A 251 21.58 -5.72 1.62
N ALA A 252 21.86 -6.73 2.43
CA ALA A 252 22.12 -6.58 3.85
C ALA A 252 23.37 -7.31 4.30
N VAL A 253 24.03 -6.76 5.31
CA VAL A 253 25.03 -7.48 6.12
C VAL A 253 24.31 -8.10 7.30
N VAL A 254 24.41 -9.41 7.44
CA VAL A 254 23.77 -10.18 8.50
C VAL A 254 24.78 -10.97 9.32
N LYS A 255 24.45 -11.28 10.55
CA LYS A 255 25.23 -12.16 11.41
C LYS A 255 24.53 -13.50 11.61
N GLY A 256 25.31 -14.58 11.62
CA GLY A 256 24.78 -15.92 11.88
C GLY A 256 25.81 -17.00 11.64
N GLN A 257 25.47 -18.24 12.06
CA GLN A 257 26.25 -19.41 11.77
C GLN A 257 25.68 -20.12 10.54
N ASN A 258 26.54 -20.40 9.54
CA ASN A 258 26.14 -21.13 8.32
C ASN A 258 24.95 -20.53 7.57
N VAL A 259 24.96 -19.21 7.34
CA VAL A 259 23.93 -18.55 6.53
C VAL A 259 24.07 -19.00 5.07
N THR A 260 23.02 -19.62 4.53
CA THR A 260 22.99 -20.14 3.16
C THR A 260 21.75 -19.65 2.40
N LYS A 261 21.79 -19.73 1.06
CA LYS A 261 20.63 -19.45 0.21
C LYS A 261 19.45 -20.33 0.59
N GLU A 262 19.68 -21.61 0.79
CA GLU A 262 18.63 -22.60 1.16
C GLU A 262 18.03 -22.29 2.53
N GLY A 263 18.87 -21.89 3.50
CA GLY A 263 18.43 -21.50 4.85
C GLY A 263 17.57 -20.24 4.82
N ILE A 264 17.98 -19.21 4.07
CA ILE A 264 17.19 -17.99 3.87
C ILE A 264 15.85 -18.33 3.20
N ASN A 265 15.89 -19.08 2.09
CA ASN A 265 14.67 -19.45 1.37
C ASN A 265 13.72 -20.28 2.22
N ALA A 266 14.23 -21.18 3.06
CA ALA A 266 13.43 -21.95 4.02
C ALA A 266 12.76 -21.05 5.08
N ALA A 267 13.51 -20.08 5.63
CA ALA A 267 12.98 -19.11 6.58
C ALA A 267 11.88 -18.23 5.95
N MET A 268 12.09 -17.73 4.74
CA MET A 268 11.08 -16.96 4.00
C MET A 268 9.82 -17.78 3.72
N LYS A 269 9.99 -19.06 3.32
CA LYS A 269 8.86 -19.98 3.10
C LYS A 269 8.10 -20.25 4.39
N ALA A 270 8.77 -20.42 5.49
CA ALA A 270 8.15 -20.64 6.80
C ALA A 270 7.38 -19.40 7.30
N ALA A 271 7.85 -18.20 6.96
CA ALA A 271 7.20 -16.93 7.29
C ALA A 271 6.03 -16.58 6.35
N SER A 272 5.80 -17.34 5.26
CA SER A 272 4.77 -17.02 4.28
C SER A 272 3.35 -17.17 4.86
N ASN A 273 2.46 -16.26 4.42
CA ASN A 273 1.07 -16.19 4.86
C ASN A 273 0.23 -15.45 3.81
N GLU A 274 -1.00 -15.06 4.13
CA GLU A 274 -1.87 -14.30 3.21
C GLU A 274 -1.34 -12.93 2.76
N SER A 275 -0.40 -12.35 3.51
CA SER A 275 0.23 -11.06 3.25
C SER A 275 1.62 -11.18 2.63
N PHE A 276 2.33 -12.26 2.92
CA PHE A 276 3.70 -12.53 2.49
C PHE A 276 3.75 -13.85 1.72
N GLY A 277 3.83 -13.76 0.39
CA GLY A 277 3.88 -14.91 -0.49
C GLY A 277 5.31 -15.40 -0.74
N TYR A 278 5.43 -16.63 -1.27
CA TYR A 278 6.69 -17.27 -1.63
C TYR A 278 6.61 -17.78 -3.08
N ASN A 279 7.60 -17.42 -3.91
CA ASN A 279 7.67 -17.77 -5.32
C ASN A 279 8.97 -18.49 -5.66
N THR A 280 8.89 -19.47 -6.56
CA THR A 280 10.03 -20.23 -7.11
C THR A 280 10.12 -20.15 -8.64
N ASP A 281 9.17 -19.48 -9.29
CA ASP A 281 9.14 -19.32 -10.73
C ASP A 281 9.95 -18.09 -11.17
N GLU A 282 10.48 -18.12 -12.37
CA GLU A 282 11.21 -17.01 -13.00
C GLU A 282 10.23 -15.96 -13.55
N ILE A 283 9.65 -15.14 -12.64
CA ILE A 283 8.64 -14.13 -12.96
C ILE A 283 9.23 -12.76 -13.27
N VAL A 284 8.42 -11.92 -13.92
CA VAL A 284 8.70 -10.52 -14.23
C VAL A 284 7.59 -9.61 -13.73
N SER A 285 7.76 -8.30 -13.84
CA SER A 285 6.85 -7.30 -13.26
C SER A 285 5.38 -7.41 -13.73
N SER A 286 5.12 -7.88 -14.94
CA SER A 286 3.75 -8.08 -15.43
C SER A 286 3.01 -9.24 -14.77
N ASP A 287 3.74 -10.23 -14.24
CA ASP A 287 3.14 -11.42 -13.62
C ASP A 287 2.57 -11.13 -12.23
N VAL A 288 2.96 -9.99 -11.63
CA VAL A 288 2.46 -9.59 -10.31
C VAL A 288 1.31 -8.59 -10.36
N ILE A 289 0.83 -8.23 -11.56
CA ILE A 289 -0.32 -7.34 -11.73
C ILE A 289 -1.59 -7.99 -11.16
N GLY A 290 -2.29 -7.26 -10.32
CA GLY A 290 -3.49 -7.76 -9.64
C GLY A 290 -3.23 -8.66 -8.44
N MET A 291 -1.97 -8.91 -8.08
CA MET A 291 -1.59 -9.72 -6.94
C MET A 291 -2.08 -9.13 -5.62
N ARG A 292 -2.44 -9.99 -4.65
CA ARG A 292 -2.96 -9.60 -3.33
C ARG A 292 -1.97 -9.78 -2.18
N TYR A 293 -0.83 -10.43 -2.40
CA TYR A 293 0.24 -10.41 -1.38
C TYR A 293 0.82 -8.99 -1.28
N GLY A 294 1.05 -8.50 -0.07
CA GLY A 294 1.76 -7.24 0.16
C GLY A 294 3.21 -7.30 -0.34
N SER A 295 3.78 -8.49 -0.26
CA SER A 295 5.14 -8.84 -0.67
C SER A 295 5.16 -10.29 -1.16
N LEU A 296 5.74 -10.53 -2.34
CA LEU A 296 5.95 -11.87 -2.89
C LEU A 296 7.45 -12.13 -2.97
N PHE A 297 7.97 -12.90 -2.03
CA PHE A 297 9.39 -13.25 -1.99
C PHE A 297 9.79 -14.10 -3.19
N ASP A 298 10.90 -13.73 -3.84
CA ASP A 298 11.46 -14.44 -4.99
C ASP A 298 12.67 -15.27 -4.58
N ALA A 299 12.47 -16.57 -4.38
CA ALA A 299 13.51 -17.49 -3.96
C ALA A 299 14.60 -17.72 -5.03
N THR A 300 14.33 -17.36 -6.29
CA THR A 300 15.29 -17.49 -7.39
C THR A 300 16.41 -16.44 -7.29
N GLN A 301 16.11 -15.28 -6.67
CA GLN A 301 16.99 -14.10 -6.60
C GLN A 301 17.83 -14.01 -5.31
N THR A 302 17.74 -15.00 -4.42
CA THR A 302 18.54 -15.01 -3.18
C THR A 302 20.00 -15.25 -3.48
N MET A 303 20.87 -14.36 -2.96
CA MET A 303 22.32 -14.46 -3.06
C MET A 303 22.94 -14.37 -1.67
N VAL A 304 24.04 -15.12 -1.46
CA VAL A 304 24.78 -15.13 -0.20
C VAL A 304 26.26 -15.13 -0.49
N ALA A 305 27.00 -14.23 0.14
CA ALA A 305 28.45 -14.19 0.13
C ALA A 305 28.98 -14.14 1.56
N LYS A 306 29.88 -15.02 1.92
CA LYS A 306 30.55 -15.02 3.23
C LYS A 306 31.58 -13.90 3.29
N ILE A 307 31.55 -13.05 4.33
CA ILE A 307 32.54 -11.99 4.56
C ILE A 307 33.61 -12.47 5.54
N ASP A 308 33.19 -13.03 6.67
CA ASP A 308 34.07 -13.59 7.70
C ASP A 308 33.39 -14.79 8.41
N GLU A 309 33.85 -15.15 9.61
CA GLU A 309 33.42 -16.38 10.29
C GLU A 309 31.90 -16.42 10.56
N ASP A 310 31.32 -15.30 11.00
CA ASP A 310 29.90 -15.17 11.39
C ASP A 310 29.15 -14.08 10.63
N THR A 311 29.75 -13.48 9.60
CA THR A 311 29.20 -12.32 8.89
C THR A 311 29.02 -12.63 7.41
N TYR A 312 27.86 -12.30 6.88
CA TYR A 312 27.46 -12.56 5.50
C TYR A 312 26.85 -11.32 4.86
N GLN A 313 27.15 -11.13 3.58
CA GLN A 313 26.40 -10.23 2.71
C GLN A 313 25.34 -11.04 1.98
N VAL A 314 24.10 -10.61 2.07
CA VAL A 314 22.96 -11.29 1.46
C VAL A 314 22.17 -10.34 0.58
N GLN A 315 21.60 -10.86 -0.51
CA GLN A 315 20.57 -10.20 -1.28
C GLN A 315 19.28 -11.02 -1.19
N VAL A 316 18.18 -10.35 -0.91
CA VAL A 316 16.82 -10.89 -0.97
C VAL A 316 15.94 -9.96 -1.78
N VAL A 317 14.99 -10.52 -2.52
CA VAL A 317 14.13 -9.79 -3.46
C VAL A 317 12.68 -10.15 -3.24
N SER A 318 11.80 -9.15 -3.27
CA SER A 318 10.35 -9.35 -3.27
C SER A 318 9.67 -8.49 -4.34
N TRP A 319 8.64 -9.06 -4.93
CA TRP A 319 7.75 -8.41 -5.89
C TRP A 319 6.51 -7.85 -5.21
N TYR A 320 5.92 -6.81 -5.79
CA TYR A 320 4.63 -6.28 -5.38
C TYR A 320 3.94 -5.53 -6.52
N ASP A 321 2.63 -5.68 -6.63
CA ASP A 321 1.84 -4.72 -7.36
C ASP A 321 1.71 -3.46 -6.49
N ASN A 322 2.39 -2.38 -6.87
CA ASN A 322 2.44 -1.16 -6.05
C ASN A 322 1.06 -0.53 -5.84
N GLU A 323 0.04 -0.94 -6.57
CA GLU A 323 -1.36 -0.54 -6.39
C GLU A 323 -2.16 -1.63 -5.67
N ASN A 324 -2.34 -2.82 -6.30
CA ASN A 324 -3.26 -3.85 -5.79
C ASN A 324 -2.73 -4.59 -4.55
N SER A 325 -1.43 -4.90 -4.48
CA SER A 325 -0.82 -5.50 -3.28
C SER A 325 -0.98 -4.57 -2.07
N TYR A 326 -0.65 -3.29 -2.25
CA TYR A 326 -0.79 -2.28 -1.20
C TYR A 326 -2.24 -2.13 -0.76
N THR A 327 -3.16 -2.03 -1.71
CA THR A 327 -4.59 -1.95 -1.44
C THR A 327 -5.10 -3.16 -0.65
N SER A 328 -4.63 -4.36 -0.98
CA SER A 328 -5.01 -5.58 -0.26
C SER A 328 -4.58 -5.56 1.20
N GLN A 329 -3.35 -5.09 1.49
CA GLN A 329 -2.87 -4.92 2.86
C GLN A 329 -3.70 -3.91 3.63
N MET A 330 -4.02 -2.80 2.99
CA MET A 330 -4.84 -1.74 3.57
C MET A 330 -6.27 -2.22 3.86
N VAL A 331 -6.88 -2.97 2.95
CA VAL A 331 -8.22 -3.56 3.15
C VAL A 331 -8.21 -4.53 4.34
N ARG A 332 -7.21 -5.41 4.47
CA ARG A 332 -7.05 -6.27 5.66
C ARG A 332 -6.88 -5.45 6.94
N THR A 333 -6.06 -4.39 6.87
CA THR A 333 -5.86 -3.47 8.02
C THR A 333 -7.17 -2.80 8.44
N ILE A 334 -8.01 -2.34 7.50
CA ILE A 334 -9.32 -1.73 7.79
C ILE A 334 -10.18 -2.68 8.62
N LYS A 335 -10.32 -3.95 8.19
CA LYS A 335 -11.14 -4.94 8.89
C LYS A 335 -10.59 -5.22 10.29
N TYR A 336 -9.31 -5.56 10.37
CA TYR A 336 -8.65 -5.83 11.64
C TYR A 336 -8.80 -4.66 12.62
N PHE A 337 -8.53 -3.44 12.16
CA PHE A 337 -8.60 -2.23 12.97
C PHE A 337 -10.03 -1.93 13.45
N ALA A 338 -11.03 -2.14 12.60
CA ALA A 338 -12.43 -1.92 12.97
C ALA A 338 -12.94 -2.93 14.02
N GLU A 339 -12.39 -4.15 14.02
CA GLU A 339 -12.79 -5.22 14.93
C GLU A 339 -12.14 -5.11 16.33
N LEU A 340 -11.15 -4.24 16.51
CA LEU A 340 -10.58 -3.93 17.84
C LEU A 340 -11.57 -3.09 18.66
N ASN A 341 -12.06 -3.68 19.74
CA ASN A 341 -13.02 -3.10 20.68
C ASN A 341 -12.32 -2.45 21.88
#